data_b2cde8b18a95504145277dffe9164011
#
_entry.id   b2cde8b18a95504145277dffe9164011
#
_cell.length_a   1.000
_cell.length_b   1.000
_cell.length_c   1.000
_cell.angle_alpha   90.00
_cell.angle_beta   90.00
_cell.angle_gamma   90.00
#
_symmetry.space_group_name_H-M   'P 1'
#
loop_
_entity.id
_entity.type
_entity.pdbx_description
1 polymer ?
#
loop_
_entity_poly.entity_id
_entity_poly.type
_entity_poly.pdbx_seq_one_letter_code
_entity_poly.pdbx_strand_id
1 'polypeptide(L)'
;MSGRPGPVVIALPEDMLCEMAHATDRPRIERIAQAPCPQLMHDLAAHLKTAKAPVAIIGGAGWTPEAARNVQAFAESWGIPVAAAFRRQDAMANDSTVWAGNLGYGPNPKLVARIKAADLVLAIGARLGEATTDSYTLVTPDHPGQTLIHVHPHPEELNRVYRADLAICADMTQFAAALAALQTPASPSPAGAEAHADWRIWNTPTPFDTRVDLGQCVAAMRAQLPADTIICNGAGNFSGWWHRYWPYGGPGTQLAPTAGAMGYGPPAAVAAALRCPDKTVVALAGDGDFMMNGQELATAMQYGCNLLVLVIDNGAYGTIRMHQEREYPTRVSGTALHNPDFAALARAYGGWAATVETTADFAPALTDAMQRQGLRLLHLKTDAERISVGTTISALRGR
;
A
#
# COMPACT_ATOMS: atom_id res chain seq x y z
N MET A 1 8.24 2.56 -19.90
CA MET A 1 7.13 1.63 -19.57
C MET A 1 7.61 0.18 -19.45
N SER A 2 8.72 -0.20 -20.05
CA SER A 2 9.33 -1.54 -19.91
C SER A 2 10.14 -1.65 -18.63
N GLY A 3 10.34 -2.87 -18.14
CA GLY A 3 11.09 -3.13 -16.92
C GLY A 3 10.43 -2.48 -15.69
N ARG A 4 11.17 -1.62 -14.99
CA ARG A 4 10.68 -0.83 -13.85
C ARG A 4 10.25 0.55 -14.33
N PRO A 5 8.94 0.84 -14.45
CA PRO A 5 8.46 2.15 -14.85
C PRO A 5 8.91 3.23 -13.86
N GLY A 6 9.26 4.41 -14.39
CA GLY A 6 9.70 5.55 -13.59
C GLY A 6 9.44 6.87 -14.30
N PRO A 7 9.67 8.00 -13.63
CA PRO A 7 9.54 9.32 -14.23
C PRO A 7 10.55 9.52 -15.34
N VAL A 8 10.08 10.16 -16.44
CA VAL A 8 10.92 10.55 -17.58
C VAL A 8 10.74 12.06 -17.77
N VAL A 9 11.85 12.76 -17.90
CA VAL A 9 11.85 14.22 -18.13
C VAL A 9 12.30 14.48 -19.57
N ILE A 10 11.50 15.26 -20.30
CA ILE A 10 11.82 15.75 -21.64
C ILE A 10 11.92 17.28 -21.54
N ALA A 11 13.10 17.83 -21.81
CA ALA A 11 13.29 19.26 -21.93
C ALA A 11 12.85 19.73 -23.32
N LEU A 12 11.97 20.70 -23.36
CA LEU A 12 11.46 21.30 -24.58
C LEU A 12 11.85 22.78 -24.62
N PRO A 13 13.00 23.14 -25.23
CA PRO A 13 13.41 24.54 -25.38
C PRO A 13 12.38 25.34 -26.18
N GLU A 14 12.13 26.57 -25.77
CA GLU A 14 11.05 27.40 -26.32
C GLU A 14 11.24 27.68 -27.83
N ASP A 15 12.46 27.93 -28.26
CA ASP A 15 12.82 28.15 -29.66
C ASP A 15 12.48 26.92 -30.55
N MET A 16 12.77 25.73 -30.06
CA MET A 16 12.44 24.49 -30.78
C MET A 16 10.93 24.24 -30.89
N LEU A 17 10.14 24.70 -29.92
CA LEU A 17 8.68 24.58 -29.99
C LEU A 17 8.04 25.43 -31.08
N CYS A 18 8.76 26.47 -31.55
CA CYS A 18 8.32 27.39 -32.60
C CYS A 18 8.80 26.99 -33.99
N GLU A 19 9.66 25.99 -34.13
CA GLU A 19 10.18 25.54 -35.40
C GLU A 19 9.14 24.78 -36.22
N MET A 20 9.14 25.04 -37.54
CA MET A 20 8.30 24.27 -38.47
C MET A 20 9.00 22.98 -38.85
N ALA A 21 8.35 21.85 -38.66
CA ALA A 21 8.89 20.54 -38.99
C ALA A 21 7.88 19.69 -39.79
N HIS A 22 8.43 18.87 -40.70
CA HIS A 22 7.61 17.80 -41.30
C HIS A 22 7.66 16.58 -40.41
N ALA A 23 6.56 16.32 -39.70
CA ALA A 23 6.43 15.16 -38.81
C ALA A 23 5.31 14.24 -39.30
N THR A 24 5.52 12.95 -39.19
CA THR A 24 4.48 11.92 -39.41
C THR A 24 4.12 11.31 -38.07
N ASP A 25 2.83 11.24 -37.79
CA ASP A 25 2.32 10.57 -36.59
C ASP A 25 2.79 9.12 -36.55
N ARG A 26 3.26 8.72 -35.39
CA ARG A 26 3.70 7.34 -35.14
C ARG A 26 2.73 6.64 -34.20
N PRO A 27 2.47 5.34 -34.40
CA PRO A 27 1.68 4.58 -33.46
C PRO A 27 2.37 4.54 -32.10
N ARG A 28 1.56 4.37 -31.05
CA ARG A 28 2.07 4.19 -29.70
C ARG A 28 2.98 2.96 -29.64
N ILE A 29 4.15 3.10 -29.03
CA ILE A 29 5.07 1.98 -28.81
C ILE A 29 4.42 0.99 -27.85
N GLU A 30 4.36 -0.27 -28.23
CA GLU A 30 3.90 -1.36 -27.38
C GLU A 30 4.97 -1.71 -26.33
N ARG A 31 4.49 -2.12 -25.16
CA ARG A 31 5.38 -2.59 -24.11
C ARG A 31 5.97 -3.95 -24.50
N ILE A 32 7.29 -4.07 -24.38
CA ILE A 32 7.98 -5.36 -24.52
C ILE A 32 7.69 -6.19 -23.27
N ALA A 33 7.10 -7.37 -23.44
CA ALA A 33 6.87 -8.34 -22.37
C ALA A 33 7.98 -9.39 -22.36
N GLN A 34 8.64 -9.56 -21.21
CA GLN A 34 9.71 -10.53 -21.02
C GLN A 34 9.19 -11.77 -20.30
N ALA A 35 9.18 -12.92 -20.97
CA ALA A 35 8.84 -14.20 -20.37
C ALA A 35 10.02 -14.79 -19.57
N PRO A 36 9.78 -15.55 -18.49
CA PRO A 36 10.82 -16.26 -17.79
C PRO A 36 11.39 -17.41 -18.65
N CYS A 37 12.69 -17.67 -18.51
CA CYS A 37 13.32 -18.83 -19.14
C CYS A 37 12.72 -20.14 -18.60
N PRO A 38 12.34 -21.12 -19.45
CA PRO A 38 11.78 -22.40 -18.99
C PRO A 38 12.68 -23.17 -18.02
N GLN A 39 13.99 -23.12 -18.19
CA GLN A 39 14.93 -23.77 -17.27
C GLN A 39 14.86 -23.13 -15.86
N LEU A 40 14.78 -21.80 -15.75
CA LEU A 40 14.65 -21.12 -14.46
C LEU A 40 13.31 -21.46 -13.78
N MET A 41 12.24 -21.69 -14.54
CA MET A 41 10.96 -22.15 -13.99
C MET A 41 11.02 -23.60 -13.48
N HIS A 42 11.79 -24.46 -14.16
CA HIS A 42 12.08 -25.81 -13.68
C HIS A 42 12.87 -25.79 -12.37
N ASP A 43 13.91 -24.96 -12.29
CA ASP A 43 14.75 -24.81 -11.09
C ASP A 43 13.93 -24.25 -9.91
N LEU A 44 13.08 -23.23 -10.17
CA LEU A 44 12.14 -22.72 -9.18
C LEU A 44 11.22 -23.83 -8.64
N ALA A 45 10.64 -24.67 -9.52
CA ALA A 45 9.80 -25.76 -9.11
C ALA A 45 10.57 -26.83 -8.27
N ALA A 46 11.84 -27.05 -8.58
CA ALA A 46 12.70 -27.95 -7.79
C ALA A 46 12.96 -27.39 -6.40
N HIS A 47 13.26 -26.10 -6.27
CA HIS A 47 13.42 -25.43 -4.97
C HIS A 47 12.12 -25.51 -4.13
N LEU A 48 10.98 -25.20 -4.74
CA LEU A 48 9.69 -25.23 -4.05
C LEU A 48 9.32 -26.63 -3.54
N LYS A 49 9.63 -27.69 -4.29
CA LYS A 49 9.35 -29.10 -3.90
C LYS A 49 10.16 -29.54 -2.68
N THR A 50 11.33 -28.95 -2.47
CA THR A 50 12.21 -29.29 -1.35
C THR A 50 12.03 -28.39 -0.14
N ALA A 51 11.45 -27.20 -0.32
CA ALA A 51 11.19 -26.24 0.75
C ALA A 51 10.17 -26.80 1.77
N LYS A 52 10.46 -26.59 3.06
CA LYS A 52 9.61 -27.02 4.17
C LYS A 52 8.72 -25.89 4.70
N ALA A 53 9.23 -24.66 4.62
CA ALA A 53 8.57 -23.46 5.12
C ALA A 53 8.73 -22.27 4.14
N PRO A 54 8.25 -22.40 2.89
CA PRO A 54 8.34 -21.33 1.90
C PRO A 54 7.42 -20.17 2.27
N VAL A 55 7.85 -18.93 1.99
CA VAL A 55 7.04 -17.71 2.08
C VAL A 55 7.20 -16.91 0.80
N ALA A 56 6.10 -16.34 0.28
CA ALA A 56 6.14 -15.43 -0.86
C ALA A 56 6.02 -13.98 -0.41
N ILE A 57 6.80 -13.07 -1.03
CA ILE A 57 6.70 -11.61 -0.86
C ILE A 57 6.37 -11.01 -2.23
N ILE A 58 5.17 -10.43 -2.37
CA ILE A 58 4.70 -9.85 -3.62
C ILE A 58 4.75 -8.32 -3.57
N GLY A 59 5.03 -7.67 -4.69
CA GLY A 59 5.06 -6.20 -4.74
C GLY A 59 5.49 -5.65 -6.09
N GLY A 60 5.95 -4.40 -6.10
CA GLY A 60 6.39 -3.73 -7.32
C GLY A 60 5.24 -3.32 -8.24
N ALA A 61 5.54 -3.13 -9.51
CA ALA A 61 4.62 -2.67 -10.54
C ALA A 61 4.39 -3.72 -11.63
N GLY A 62 3.48 -3.42 -12.56
CA GLY A 62 3.23 -4.30 -13.73
C GLY A 62 2.23 -5.42 -13.45
N TRP A 63 1.52 -5.37 -12.34
CA TRP A 63 0.44 -6.30 -12.02
C TRP A 63 -0.81 -6.02 -12.86
N THR A 64 -1.43 -7.08 -13.35
CA THR A 64 -2.79 -7.08 -13.89
C THR A 64 -3.71 -7.90 -12.98
N PRO A 65 -5.03 -7.71 -13.05
CA PRO A 65 -5.95 -8.57 -12.30
C PRO A 65 -5.76 -10.06 -12.58
N GLU A 66 -5.41 -10.43 -13.81
CA GLU A 66 -5.13 -11.82 -14.18
C GLU A 66 -3.83 -12.33 -13.53
N ALA A 67 -2.75 -11.55 -13.60
CA ALA A 67 -1.49 -11.93 -12.96
C ALA A 67 -1.65 -12.12 -11.44
N ALA A 68 -2.41 -11.24 -10.78
CA ALA A 68 -2.70 -11.37 -9.36
C ALA A 68 -3.49 -12.65 -9.06
N ARG A 69 -4.53 -12.97 -9.85
CA ARG A 69 -5.28 -14.23 -9.70
C ARG A 69 -4.41 -15.46 -9.91
N ASN A 70 -3.51 -15.43 -10.89
CA ASN A 70 -2.60 -16.54 -11.16
C ASN A 70 -1.63 -16.81 -10.02
N VAL A 71 -1.05 -15.75 -9.44
CA VAL A 71 -0.19 -15.86 -8.25
C VAL A 71 -0.98 -16.32 -7.03
N GLN A 72 -2.20 -15.82 -6.85
CA GLN A 72 -3.08 -16.24 -5.78
C GLN A 72 -3.41 -17.74 -5.89
N ALA A 73 -3.88 -18.18 -7.05
CA ALA A 73 -4.22 -19.60 -7.28
C ALA A 73 -3.00 -20.52 -7.08
N PHE A 74 -1.81 -20.10 -7.54
CA PHE A 74 -0.58 -20.81 -7.26
C PHE A 74 -0.32 -20.91 -5.76
N ALA A 75 -0.33 -19.79 -5.04
CA ALA A 75 -0.04 -19.77 -3.62
C ALA A 75 -1.05 -20.59 -2.80
N GLU A 76 -2.34 -20.51 -3.14
CA GLU A 76 -3.40 -21.30 -2.52
C GLU A 76 -3.23 -22.81 -2.77
N SER A 77 -2.90 -23.20 -4.01
CA SER A 77 -2.70 -24.61 -4.36
C SER A 77 -1.46 -25.24 -3.72
N TRP A 78 -0.46 -24.42 -3.36
CA TRP A 78 0.74 -24.86 -2.65
C TRP A 78 0.65 -24.65 -1.14
N GLY A 79 -0.30 -23.84 -0.66
CA GLY A 79 -0.43 -23.42 0.73
C GLY A 79 0.71 -22.50 1.20
N ILE A 80 1.27 -21.69 0.29
CA ILE A 80 2.38 -20.79 0.57
C ILE A 80 1.83 -19.47 1.15
N PRO A 81 2.24 -19.05 2.37
CA PRO A 81 1.88 -17.74 2.90
C PRO A 81 2.38 -16.61 2.00
N VAL A 82 1.52 -15.61 1.73
CA VAL A 82 1.86 -14.47 0.88
C VAL A 82 1.81 -13.18 1.69
N ALA A 83 2.92 -12.46 1.70
CA ALA A 83 3.04 -11.11 2.26
C ALA A 83 3.18 -10.07 1.15
N ALA A 84 2.57 -8.89 1.34
CA ALA A 84 2.82 -7.77 0.44
C ALA A 84 4.03 -6.94 0.89
N ALA A 85 4.82 -6.48 -0.05
CA ALA A 85 5.81 -5.44 0.15
C ALA A 85 5.16 -4.12 0.57
N PHE A 86 5.94 -3.20 1.11
CA PHE A 86 5.46 -1.91 1.62
C PHE A 86 4.54 -1.19 0.64
N ARG A 87 3.32 -0.88 1.08
CA ARG A 87 2.29 -0.15 0.33
C ARG A 87 1.89 -0.81 -1.00
N ARG A 88 1.88 -2.15 -1.03
CA ARG A 88 1.42 -2.95 -2.17
C ARG A 88 0.44 -4.04 -1.73
N GLN A 89 -0.41 -3.71 -0.77
CA GLN A 89 -1.37 -4.66 -0.19
C GLN A 89 -2.45 -5.07 -1.19
N ASP A 90 -2.66 -4.28 -2.23
CA ASP A 90 -3.56 -4.57 -3.34
C ASP A 90 -2.97 -5.53 -4.39
N ALA A 91 -1.73 -5.96 -4.26
CA ALA A 91 -1.13 -6.88 -5.23
C ALA A 91 -1.84 -8.26 -5.26
N MET A 92 -2.60 -8.58 -4.22
CA MET A 92 -3.48 -9.77 -4.14
C MET A 92 -4.70 -9.44 -3.27
N ALA A 93 -5.84 -10.09 -3.51
CA ALA A 93 -7.01 -9.96 -2.66
C ALA A 93 -6.71 -10.45 -1.23
N ASN A 94 -7.05 -9.63 -0.22
CA ASN A 94 -6.67 -9.91 1.17
C ASN A 94 -7.59 -10.93 1.87
N ASP A 95 -8.67 -11.35 1.25
CA ASP A 95 -9.54 -12.44 1.68
C ASP A 95 -9.04 -13.83 1.26
N SER A 96 -7.97 -13.90 0.45
CA SER A 96 -7.32 -15.16 0.09
C SER A 96 -6.86 -15.94 1.32
N THR A 97 -7.07 -17.26 1.30
CA THR A 97 -6.75 -18.18 2.41
C THR A 97 -5.26 -18.27 2.74
N VAL A 98 -4.39 -17.72 1.90
CA VAL A 98 -2.93 -17.68 2.08
C VAL A 98 -2.38 -16.28 2.34
N TRP A 99 -3.25 -15.27 2.37
CA TRP A 99 -2.84 -13.92 2.67
C TRP A 99 -2.33 -13.80 4.11
N ALA A 100 -1.06 -13.42 4.27
CA ALA A 100 -0.38 -13.33 5.57
C ALA A 100 -0.24 -11.89 6.10
N GLY A 101 -0.55 -10.89 5.27
CA GLY A 101 -0.46 -9.47 5.64
C GLY A 101 0.58 -8.69 4.85
N ASN A 102 0.96 -7.54 5.38
CA ASN A 102 1.90 -6.62 4.73
C ASN A 102 3.17 -6.42 5.55
N LEU A 103 4.23 -6.13 4.83
CA LEU A 103 5.51 -5.70 5.36
C LEU A 103 5.62 -4.16 5.31
N GLY A 104 6.58 -3.63 6.04
CA GLY A 104 6.80 -2.19 6.16
C GLY A 104 6.79 -1.76 7.62
N TYR A 105 6.26 -0.56 7.88
CA TYR A 105 6.25 -0.02 9.25
C TYR A 105 5.14 -0.66 10.08
N GLY A 106 5.51 -1.34 11.17
CA GLY A 106 4.59 -1.99 12.10
C GLY A 106 3.89 -3.24 11.55
N PRO A 107 4.60 -4.18 10.91
CA PRO A 107 4.03 -5.43 10.42
C PRO A 107 3.59 -6.34 11.57
N ASN A 108 2.78 -7.35 11.27
CA ASN A 108 2.42 -8.38 12.24
C ASN A 108 3.68 -9.10 12.76
N PRO A 109 3.97 -9.12 14.07
CA PRO A 109 5.14 -9.81 14.61
C PRO A 109 5.20 -11.30 14.26
N LYS A 110 4.04 -11.97 14.14
CA LYS A 110 3.98 -13.36 13.72
C LYS A 110 4.39 -13.55 12.26
N LEU A 111 4.04 -12.60 11.38
CA LEU A 111 4.51 -12.59 10.00
C LEU A 111 6.03 -12.40 9.94
N VAL A 112 6.56 -11.45 10.71
CA VAL A 112 8.02 -11.23 10.81
C VAL A 112 8.73 -12.51 11.26
N ALA A 113 8.23 -13.15 12.32
CA ALA A 113 8.80 -14.42 12.82
C ALA A 113 8.73 -15.53 11.75
N ARG A 114 7.61 -15.62 11.00
CA ARG A 114 7.43 -16.61 9.94
C ARG A 114 8.44 -16.41 8.80
N ILE A 115 8.67 -15.17 8.37
CA ILE A 115 9.65 -14.88 7.31
C ILE A 115 11.07 -15.19 7.81
N LYS A 116 11.42 -14.83 9.04
CA LYS A 116 12.74 -15.16 9.62
C LYS A 116 12.98 -16.67 9.77
N ALA A 117 11.94 -17.45 9.99
CA ALA A 117 11.99 -18.90 10.10
C ALA A 117 11.84 -19.65 8.76
N ALA A 118 11.53 -18.93 7.67
CA ALA A 118 11.39 -19.53 6.36
C ALA A 118 12.71 -20.13 5.88
N ASP A 119 12.65 -21.28 5.20
CA ASP A 119 13.80 -21.86 4.51
C ASP A 119 13.90 -21.42 3.05
N LEU A 120 12.79 -20.86 2.51
CA LEU A 120 12.73 -20.29 1.16
C LEU A 120 11.89 -19.01 1.15
N VAL A 121 12.43 -17.94 0.59
CA VAL A 121 11.74 -16.69 0.30
C VAL A 121 11.61 -16.51 -1.21
N LEU A 122 10.37 -16.48 -1.71
CA LEU A 122 10.04 -16.20 -3.11
C LEU A 122 9.59 -14.74 -3.22
N ALA A 123 10.47 -13.84 -3.66
CA ALA A 123 10.16 -12.44 -3.90
C ALA A 123 9.68 -12.23 -5.34
N ILE A 124 8.43 -11.80 -5.54
CA ILE A 124 7.80 -11.63 -6.85
C ILE A 124 7.53 -10.14 -7.10
N GLY A 125 8.31 -9.52 -7.96
CA GLY A 125 8.20 -8.11 -8.32
C GLY A 125 8.61 -7.14 -7.22
N ALA A 126 8.82 -7.62 -6.01
CA ALA A 126 9.22 -6.83 -4.88
C ALA A 126 10.69 -6.45 -4.96
N ARG A 127 10.99 -5.20 -4.63
CA ARG A 127 12.34 -4.65 -4.66
C ARG A 127 13.19 -5.07 -3.45
N LEU A 128 12.58 -5.58 -2.38
CA LEU A 128 13.22 -5.90 -1.10
C LEU A 128 14.04 -4.72 -0.52
N GLY A 129 13.47 -3.50 -0.63
CA GLY A 129 14.08 -2.29 -0.10
C GLY A 129 13.88 -2.14 1.41
N GLU A 130 14.50 -1.10 1.96
CA GLU A 130 14.59 -0.79 3.39
C GLU A 130 13.26 -0.95 4.16
N ALA A 131 12.18 -0.28 3.70
CA ALA A 131 10.89 -0.33 4.38
C ALA A 131 10.27 -1.75 4.38
N THR A 132 10.43 -2.52 3.30
CA THR A 132 9.89 -3.88 3.19
C THR A 132 10.63 -4.87 4.08
N THR A 133 11.93 -4.66 4.29
CA THR A 133 12.82 -5.62 4.94
C THR A 133 13.27 -5.18 6.33
N ASP A 134 12.56 -4.22 6.94
CA ASP A 134 12.87 -3.66 8.26
C ASP A 134 14.34 -3.25 8.34
N SER A 135 14.73 -2.27 7.52
CA SER A 135 16.12 -1.78 7.42
C SER A 135 17.12 -2.90 7.13
N TYR A 136 16.76 -3.83 6.23
CA TYR A 136 17.58 -4.97 5.80
C TYR A 136 17.89 -6.00 6.91
N THR A 137 17.03 -6.06 7.94
CA THR A 137 17.19 -7.01 9.08
C THR A 137 16.24 -8.22 9.00
N LEU A 138 15.19 -8.14 8.16
CA LEU A 138 14.22 -9.22 8.01
C LEU A 138 14.81 -10.44 7.26
N VAL A 139 15.62 -10.15 6.25
CA VAL A 139 16.44 -11.10 5.49
C VAL A 139 17.85 -10.50 5.45
N THR A 140 18.90 -11.29 5.69
CA THR A 140 20.26 -10.79 5.70
C THR A 140 20.80 -10.66 4.26
N PRO A 141 21.33 -9.50 3.85
CA PRO A 141 21.75 -9.28 2.45
C PRO A 141 22.85 -10.23 1.94
N ASP A 142 23.91 -10.44 2.70
CA ASP A 142 25.10 -11.20 2.25
C ASP A 142 24.88 -12.71 2.29
N HIS A 143 24.20 -13.21 3.30
CA HIS A 143 23.89 -14.62 3.49
C HIS A 143 22.51 -14.75 4.11
N PRO A 144 21.45 -14.81 3.33
CA PRO A 144 20.08 -14.80 3.85
C PRO A 144 19.76 -15.94 4.83
N GLY A 145 20.53 -17.00 4.85
CA GLY A 145 20.21 -18.20 5.63
C GLY A 145 19.00 -18.97 5.05
N GLN A 146 18.25 -18.32 4.19
CA GLN A 146 17.14 -18.87 3.40
C GLN A 146 17.54 -18.95 1.92
N THR A 147 16.99 -19.89 1.20
CA THR A 147 17.01 -19.87 -0.28
C THR A 147 16.21 -18.67 -0.76
N LEU A 148 16.85 -17.71 -1.41
CA LEU A 148 16.19 -16.54 -1.99
C LEU A 148 15.98 -16.73 -3.49
N ILE A 149 14.71 -16.79 -3.90
CA ILE A 149 14.30 -16.72 -5.30
C ILE A 149 13.77 -15.32 -5.56
N HIS A 150 14.43 -14.55 -6.42
CA HIS A 150 14.06 -13.17 -6.69
C HIS A 150 13.64 -13.00 -8.15
N VAL A 151 12.38 -12.61 -8.33
CA VAL A 151 11.77 -12.37 -9.64
C VAL A 151 11.49 -10.88 -9.78
N HIS A 152 12.05 -10.24 -10.82
CA HIS A 152 11.83 -8.82 -11.05
C HIS A 152 11.91 -8.48 -12.55
N PRO A 153 11.07 -7.52 -13.06
CA PRO A 153 11.06 -7.17 -14.48
C PRO A 153 12.28 -6.34 -14.92
N HIS A 154 13.05 -5.81 -13.99
CA HIS A 154 14.24 -5.01 -14.29
C HIS A 154 15.49 -5.75 -13.80
N PRO A 155 16.44 -6.08 -14.68
CA PRO A 155 17.60 -6.89 -14.32
C PRO A 155 18.51 -6.22 -13.29
N GLU A 156 18.59 -4.88 -13.27
CA GLU A 156 19.44 -4.14 -12.33
C GLU A 156 18.94 -4.18 -10.87
N GLU A 157 17.70 -4.60 -10.62
CA GLU A 157 17.23 -4.82 -9.25
C GLU A 157 17.64 -6.20 -8.71
N LEU A 158 17.89 -7.16 -9.60
CA LEU A 158 18.33 -8.49 -9.22
C LEU A 158 19.79 -8.46 -8.77
N ASN A 159 20.08 -9.09 -7.62
CA ASN A 159 21.42 -9.11 -7.01
C ASN A 159 21.99 -7.73 -6.63
N ARG A 160 21.14 -6.70 -6.56
CA ARG A 160 21.58 -5.35 -6.22
C ARG A 160 21.92 -5.18 -4.73
N VAL A 161 21.06 -5.71 -3.87
CA VAL A 161 21.22 -5.69 -2.40
C VAL A 161 21.35 -7.11 -1.88
N TYR A 162 20.45 -7.99 -2.29
CA TYR A 162 20.40 -9.38 -1.89
C TYR A 162 20.96 -10.28 -2.99
N ARG A 163 21.89 -11.14 -2.64
CA ARG A 163 22.33 -12.21 -3.53
C ARG A 163 21.24 -13.28 -3.60
N ALA A 164 20.58 -13.41 -4.74
CA ALA A 164 19.58 -14.44 -4.95
C ALA A 164 20.26 -15.78 -5.32
N ASP A 165 19.75 -16.89 -4.79
CA ASP A 165 20.14 -18.24 -5.23
C ASP A 165 19.56 -18.52 -6.62
N LEU A 166 18.37 -17.98 -6.93
CA LEU A 166 17.76 -18.03 -8.24
C LEU A 166 17.22 -16.64 -8.60
N ALA A 167 17.82 -15.97 -9.56
CA ALA A 167 17.39 -14.67 -10.08
C ALA A 167 16.64 -14.86 -11.40
N ILE A 168 15.40 -14.37 -11.49
CA ILE A 168 14.53 -14.52 -12.67
C ILE A 168 14.14 -13.12 -13.16
N CYS A 169 14.62 -12.72 -14.35
CA CYS A 169 14.20 -11.49 -14.99
C CYS A 169 12.98 -11.78 -15.87
N ALA A 170 11.80 -11.29 -15.46
CA ALA A 170 10.54 -11.49 -16.18
C ALA A 170 9.49 -10.44 -15.79
N ASP A 171 8.61 -10.10 -16.73
CA ASP A 171 7.40 -9.32 -16.44
C ASP A 171 6.44 -10.08 -15.55
N MET A 172 5.75 -9.36 -14.65
CA MET A 172 4.85 -10.00 -13.68
C MET A 172 3.72 -10.78 -14.34
N THR A 173 3.19 -10.31 -15.46
CA THR A 173 2.14 -11.02 -16.22
C THR A 173 2.64 -12.34 -16.81
N GLN A 174 3.84 -12.33 -17.41
CA GLN A 174 4.44 -13.51 -18.02
C GLN A 174 4.91 -14.50 -16.95
N PHE A 175 5.50 -14.01 -15.88
CA PHE A 175 5.91 -14.85 -14.75
C PHE A 175 4.71 -15.50 -14.06
N ALA A 176 3.64 -14.74 -13.79
CA ALA A 176 2.43 -15.26 -13.15
C ALA A 176 1.75 -16.36 -14.00
N ALA A 177 1.73 -16.19 -15.33
CA ALA A 177 1.21 -17.22 -16.24
C ALA A 177 2.07 -18.50 -16.19
N ALA A 178 3.41 -18.34 -16.22
CA ALA A 178 4.31 -19.48 -16.10
C ALA A 178 4.23 -20.16 -14.73
N LEU A 179 4.01 -19.39 -13.66
CA LEU A 179 3.83 -19.90 -12.30
C LEU A 179 2.56 -20.74 -12.16
N ALA A 180 1.45 -20.27 -12.75
CA ALA A 180 0.17 -20.99 -12.77
C ALA A 180 0.23 -22.31 -13.55
N ALA A 181 1.18 -22.48 -14.45
CA ALA A 181 1.41 -23.71 -15.21
C ALA A 181 2.24 -24.75 -14.45
N LEU A 182 2.79 -24.45 -13.28
CA LEU A 182 3.55 -25.40 -12.49
C LEU A 182 2.64 -26.51 -11.93
N GLN A 183 3.19 -27.71 -11.91
CA GLN A 183 2.49 -28.86 -11.32
C GLN A 183 2.28 -28.63 -9.81
N THR A 184 1.03 -28.66 -9.38
CA THR A 184 0.65 -28.50 -7.98
C THR A 184 1.02 -29.72 -7.15
N PRO A 185 1.35 -29.56 -5.86
CA PRO A 185 1.52 -30.68 -4.93
C PRO A 185 0.22 -31.42 -4.71
N ALA A 186 0.30 -32.69 -4.28
CA ALA A 186 -0.89 -33.51 -4.00
C ALA A 186 -1.77 -32.93 -2.87
N SER A 187 -1.16 -32.19 -1.95
CA SER A 187 -1.86 -31.48 -0.88
C SER A 187 -1.14 -30.16 -0.59
N PRO A 188 -1.87 -29.04 -0.40
CA PRO A 188 -1.27 -27.76 -0.01
C PRO A 188 -0.73 -27.84 1.42
N SER A 189 0.31 -27.04 1.71
CA SER A 189 0.80 -26.85 3.07
C SER A 189 -0.25 -26.14 3.93
N PRO A 190 -0.39 -26.46 5.22
CA PRO A 190 -1.29 -25.75 6.13
C PRO A 190 -0.75 -24.33 6.49
N ALA A 191 0.52 -24.04 6.21
CA ALA A 191 1.18 -22.80 6.61
C ALA A 191 0.50 -21.54 6.08
N GLY A 192 -0.09 -21.59 4.87
CA GLY A 192 -0.86 -20.48 4.30
C GLY A 192 -2.09 -20.16 5.13
N ALA A 193 -2.91 -21.17 5.44
CA ALA A 193 -4.12 -20.99 6.24
C ALA A 193 -3.82 -20.53 7.67
N GLU A 194 -2.75 -21.07 8.29
CA GLU A 194 -2.28 -20.62 9.61
C GLU A 194 -1.86 -19.15 9.60
N ALA A 195 -1.10 -18.73 8.59
CA ALA A 195 -0.67 -17.36 8.44
C ALA A 195 -1.85 -16.41 8.21
N HIS A 196 -2.86 -16.84 7.44
CA HIS A 196 -4.09 -16.10 7.23
C HIS A 196 -4.90 -15.96 8.54
N ALA A 197 -4.99 -17.02 9.34
CA ALA A 197 -5.65 -16.97 10.65
C ALA A 197 -4.95 -15.97 11.60
N ASP A 198 -3.61 -15.96 11.63
CA ASP A 198 -2.82 -14.98 12.39
C ASP A 198 -3.06 -13.54 11.90
N TRP A 199 -3.15 -13.35 10.58
CA TRP A 199 -3.48 -12.03 10.01
C TRP A 199 -4.90 -11.58 10.37
N ARG A 200 -5.89 -12.46 10.33
CA ARG A 200 -7.27 -12.11 10.70
C ARG A 200 -7.38 -11.59 12.13
N ILE A 201 -6.66 -12.20 13.06
CA ILE A 201 -6.58 -11.72 14.45
C ILE A 201 -5.92 -10.33 14.47
N TRP A 202 -4.79 -10.15 13.78
CA TRP A 202 -4.06 -8.88 13.71
C TRP A 202 -4.85 -7.76 13.05
N ASN A 203 -5.65 -8.08 12.02
CA ASN A 203 -6.48 -7.16 11.25
C ASN A 203 -7.79 -6.77 11.96
N THR A 204 -8.08 -7.33 13.13
CA THR A 204 -9.28 -7.01 13.89
C THR A 204 -9.03 -5.79 14.78
N PRO A 205 -9.73 -4.65 14.57
CA PRO A 205 -9.59 -3.48 15.42
C PRO A 205 -10.04 -3.77 16.85
N THR A 206 -9.23 -3.39 17.83
CA THR A 206 -9.57 -3.41 19.23
C THR A 206 -9.92 -1.98 19.66
N PRO A 207 -11.05 -1.73 20.34
CA PRO A 207 -11.42 -0.39 20.81
C PRO A 207 -10.31 0.22 21.68
N PHE A 208 -10.06 1.50 21.48
CA PHE A 208 -9.11 2.29 22.24
C PHE A 208 -9.79 3.57 22.73
N ASP A 209 -9.59 3.91 23.99
CA ASP A 209 -10.15 5.11 24.60
C ASP A 209 -9.37 6.35 24.12
N THR A 210 -9.97 7.06 23.18
CA THR A 210 -9.43 8.28 22.55
C THR A 210 -10.60 9.07 21.94
N ARG A 211 -10.38 10.32 21.62
CA ARG A 211 -11.41 11.22 21.07
C ARG A 211 -12.07 10.64 19.82
N VAL A 212 -11.27 10.24 18.83
CA VAL A 212 -11.71 9.53 17.62
C VAL A 212 -10.81 8.32 17.41
N ASP A 213 -11.34 7.12 17.64
CA ASP A 213 -10.61 5.87 17.41
C ASP A 213 -10.63 5.51 15.93
N LEU A 214 -9.50 5.71 15.26
CA LEU A 214 -9.34 5.40 13.84
C LEU A 214 -9.51 3.91 13.54
N GLY A 215 -9.24 3.00 14.49
CA GLY A 215 -9.52 1.57 14.33
C GLY A 215 -11.03 1.30 14.19
N GLN A 216 -11.85 1.94 15.01
CA GLN A 216 -13.30 1.86 14.91
C GLN A 216 -13.84 2.58 13.67
N CYS A 217 -13.19 3.68 13.23
CA CYS A 217 -13.53 4.32 11.95
C CYS A 217 -13.31 3.36 10.78
N VAL A 218 -12.16 2.65 10.74
CA VAL A 218 -11.92 1.63 9.69
C VAL A 218 -12.94 0.50 9.76
N ALA A 219 -13.31 0.03 10.97
CA ALA A 219 -14.36 -0.98 11.14
C ALA A 219 -15.72 -0.52 10.57
N ALA A 220 -16.11 0.74 10.82
CA ALA A 220 -17.32 1.33 10.26
C ALA A 220 -17.25 1.45 8.72
N MET A 221 -16.11 1.85 8.17
CA MET A 221 -15.88 1.87 6.72
C MET A 221 -16.02 0.47 6.10
N ARG A 222 -15.43 -0.55 6.71
CA ARG A 222 -15.55 -1.96 6.24
C ARG A 222 -16.99 -2.46 6.20
N ALA A 223 -17.82 -1.98 7.12
CA ALA A 223 -19.24 -2.35 7.18
C ALA A 223 -20.11 -1.63 6.14
N GLN A 224 -19.70 -0.45 5.68
CA GLN A 224 -20.52 0.42 4.83
C GLN A 224 -20.03 0.54 3.39
N LEU A 225 -18.72 0.38 3.14
CA LEU A 225 -18.15 0.60 1.81
C LEU A 225 -17.97 -0.71 1.03
N PRO A 226 -18.05 -0.67 -0.30
CA PRO A 226 -17.78 -1.83 -1.15
C PRO A 226 -16.35 -2.37 -0.96
N ALA A 227 -16.18 -3.68 -1.11
CA ALA A 227 -14.87 -4.34 -0.97
C ALA A 227 -13.85 -3.88 -2.05
N ASP A 228 -14.32 -3.37 -3.17
CA ASP A 228 -13.52 -2.84 -4.28
C ASP A 228 -13.29 -1.32 -4.20
N THR A 229 -13.55 -0.70 -3.05
CA THR A 229 -13.26 0.70 -2.78
C THR A 229 -11.78 1.00 -2.99
N ILE A 230 -11.48 2.07 -3.72
CA ILE A 230 -10.11 2.54 -3.96
C ILE A 230 -9.70 3.45 -2.81
N ILE A 231 -8.71 3.03 -2.04
CA ILE A 231 -8.12 3.81 -0.95
C ILE A 231 -6.85 4.50 -1.45
N CYS A 232 -6.85 5.83 -1.43
CA CYS A 232 -5.72 6.66 -1.81
C CYS A 232 -5.16 7.33 -0.56
N ASN A 233 -3.99 6.90 -0.07
CA ASN A 233 -3.44 7.47 1.15
C ASN A 233 -2.14 8.26 0.90
N GLY A 234 -1.97 9.33 1.67
CA GLY A 234 -0.71 10.04 1.78
C GLY A 234 0.29 9.37 2.71
N ALA A 235 1.27 10.13 3.21
CA ALA A 235 2.33 9.64 4.08
C ALA A 235 2.22 10.22 5.49
N GLY A 236 2.14 9.34 6.47
CA GLY A 236 2.08 9.68 7.89
C GLY A 236 1.59 8.49 8.71
N ASN A 237 1.72 8.58 10.03
CA ASN A 237 1.31 7.51 10.94
C ASN A 237 -0.19 7.18 10.82
N PHE A 238 -1.04 8.15 10.43
CA PHE A 238 -2.47 7.94 10.21
C PHE A 238 -2.76 6.80 9.23
N SER A 239 -1.93 6.62 8.18
CA SER A 239 -2.13 5.57 7.20
C SER A 239 -1.96 4.15 7.78
N GLY A 240 -1.26 4.03 8.91
CA GLY A 240 -1.03 2.76 9.60
C GLY A 240 -2.31 2.04 10.03
N TRP A 241 -3.38 2.77 10.36
CA TRP A 241 -4.67 2.15 10.69
C TRP A 241 -5.31 1.46 9.49
N TRP A 242 -5.31 2.09 8.31
CA TRP A 242 -5.78 1.47 7.07
C TRP A 242 -4.87 0.34 6.61
N HIS A 243 -3.54 0.51 6.68
CA HIS A 243 -2.61 -0.56 6.34
C HIS A 243 -2.78 -1.80 7.24
N ARG A 244 -3.18 -1.61 8.49
CA ARG A 244 -3.40 -2.73 9.41
C ARG A 244 -4.81 -3.31 9.32
N TYR A 245 -5.83 -2.46 9.20
CA TYR A 245 -7.22 -2.89 9.42
C TYR A 245 -8.08 -2.91 8.16
N TRP A 246 -7.69 -2.27 7.05
CA TRP A 246 -8.44 -2.30 5.81
C TRP A 246 -8.04 -3.50 4.95
N PRO A 247 -8.98 -4.40 4.55
CA PRO A 247 -8.72 -5.48 3.61
C PRO A 247 -8.85 -4.94 2.17
N TYR A 248 -7.78 -5.04 1.39
CA TYR A 248 -7.80 -4.63 -0.01
C TYR A 248 -8.33 -5.73 -0.91
N GLY A 249 -9.19 -5.38 -1.87
CA GLY A 249 -9.88 -6.33 -2.77
C GLY A 249 -9.06 -6.82 -3.96
N GLY A 250 -7.79 -6.42 -4.07
CA GLY A 250 -6.90 -6.78 -5.19
C GLY A 250 -6.42 -5.58 -5.99
N PRO A 251 -5.79 -5.80 -7.17
CA PRO A 251 -5.11 -4.77 -7.94
C PRO A 251 -5.95 -3.54 -8.25
N GLY A 252 -5.39 -2.37 -7.96
CA GLY A 252 -6.01 -1.07 -8.19
C GLY A 252 -6.89 -0.58 -7.05
N THR A 253 -6.99 -1.29 -5.92
CA THR A 253 -7.74 -0.82 -4.74
C THR A 253 -6.88 -0.06 -3.73
N GLN A 254 -5.56 0.03 -3.94
CA GLN A 254 -4.65 0.85 -3.15
C GLN A 254 -3.82 1.77 -4.03
N LEU A 255 -3.86 3.07 -3.74
CA LEU A 255 -2.91 4.05 -4.26
C LEU A 255 -2.16 4.67 -3.08
N ALA A 256 -0.86 4.39 -2.98
CA ALA A 256 -0.05 4.80 -1.85
C ALA A 256 1.38 5.16 -2.30
N PRO A 257 2.00 6.20 -1.73
CA PRO A 257 3.33 6.65 -2.14
C PRO A 257 4.40 5.71 -1.58
N THR A 258 4.93 4.81 -2.41
CA THR A 258 6.00 3.88 -2.01
C THR A 258 7.30 4.59 -1.61
N ALA A 259 7.50 5.83 -2.09
CA ALA A 259 8.60 6.70 -1.67
C ALA A 259 8.35 7.41 -0.32
N GLY A 260 7.14 7.30 0.25
CA GLY A 260 6.80 7.96 1.52
C GLY A 260 6.52 9.46 1.38
N ALA A 261 6.24 9.98 0.18
CA ALA A 261 5.94 11.39 -0.04
C ALA A 261 4.60 11.79 0.56
N MET A 262 4.58 12.90 1.31
CA MET A 262 3.37 13.57 1.76
C MET A 262 2.64 14.23 0.57
N GLY A 263 1.33 14.48 0.71
CA GLY A 263 0.49 15.14 -0.30
C GLY A 263 0.01 14.24 -1.43
N TYR A 264 0.29 12.96 -1.40
CA TYR A 264 -0.08 12.03 -2.48
C TYR A 264 -1.58 11.69 -2.50
N GLY A 265 -2.23 11.59 -1.33
CA GLY A 265 -3.60 11.09 -1.20
C GLY A 265 -4.64 11.83 -2.04
N PRO A 266 -4.82 13.16 -1.87
CA PRO A 266 -5.82 13.93 -2.62
C PRO A 266 -5.66 13.87 -4.15
N PRO A 267 -4.50 14.17 -4.76
CA PRO A 267 -4.34 14.10 -6.21
C PRO A 267 -4.49 12.68 -6.76
N ALA A 268 -4.03 11.66 -6.05
CA ALA A 268 -4.25 10.27 -6.45
C ALA A 268 -5.72 9.89 -6.45
N ALA A 269 -6.50 10.39 -5.48
CA ALA A 269 -7.94 10.15 -5.41
C ALA A 269 -8.70 10.87 -6.53
N VAL A 270 -8.31 12.10 -6.89
CA VAL A 270 -8.86 12.80 -8.05
C VAL A 270 -8.60 12.00 -9.33
N ALA A 271 -7.36 11.54 -9.54
CA ALA A 271 -7.02 10.71 -10.70
C ALA A 271 -7.80 9.39 -10.72
N ALA A 272 -7.97 8.74 -9.57
CA ALA A 272 -8.76 7.52 -9.44
C ALA A 272 -10.24 7.75 -9.75
N ALA A 273 -10.85 8.82 -9.22
CA ALA A 273 -12.24 9.16 -9.48
C ALA A 273 -12.52 9.48 -10.97
N LEU A 274 -11.57 10.16 -11.63
CA LEU A 274 -11.65 10.41 -13.08
C LEU A 274 -11.51 9.13 -13.91
N ARG A 275 -10.63 8.22 -13.49
CA ARG A 275 -10.34 6.99 -14.23
C ARG A 275 -11.36 5.89 -13.98
N CYS A 276 -11.96 5.86 -12.80
CA CYS A 276 -12.87 4.82 -12.32
C CYS A 276 -14.15 5.47 -11.75
N PRO A 277 -14.98 6.16 -12.56
CA PRO A 277 -16.14 6.94 -12.09
C PRO A 277 -17.19 6.09 -11.36
N ASP A 278 -17.25 4.79 -11.65
CA ASP A 278 -18.21 3.85 -11.05
C ASP A 278 -17.73 3.24 -9.72
N LYS A 279 -16.50 3.59 -9.28
CA LYS A 279 -15.95 3.07 -8.04
C LYS A 279 -16.09 4.07 -6.89
N THR A 280 -16.21 3.56 -5.68
CA THR A 280 -16.04 4.36 -4.49
C THR A 280 -14.56 4.70 -4.31
N VAL A 281 -14.24 5.99 -4.24
CA VAL A 281 -12.87 6.47 -4.05
C VAL A 281 -12.78 7.23 -2.73
N VAL A 282 -11.80 6.86 -1.91
CA VAL A 282 -11.53 7.51 -0.61
C VAL A 282 -10.10 8.01 -0.56
N ALA A 283 -9.93 9.32 -0.37
CA ALA A 283 -8.65 9.93 -0.04
C ALA A 283 -8.43 9.95 1.47
N LEU A 284 -7.27 9.53 1.93
CA LEU A 284 -6.84 9.61 3.32
C LEU A 284 -5.64 10.53 3.42
N ALA A 285 -5.74 11.56 4.24
CA ALA A 285 -4.65 12.49 4.48
C ALA A 285 -4.59 12.89 5.97
N GLY A 286 -3.39 12.98 6.54
CA GLY A 286 -3.18 13.70 7.79
C GLY A 286 -3.33 15.20 7.55
N ASP A 287 -3.49 15.97 8.59
CA ASP A 287 -3.62 17.44 8.50
C ASP A 287 -2.45 18.09 7.75
N GLY A 288 -1.21 17.84 8.16
CA GLY A 288 -0.02 18.35 7.47
C GLY A 288 0.20 17.72 6.09
N ASP A 289 -0.21 16.48 5.88
CA ASP A 289 -0.17 15.79 4.59
C ASP A 289 -1.18 16.40 3.60
N PHE A 290 -2.39 16.69 4.06
CA PHE A 290 -3.44 17.34 3.26
C PHE A 290 -3.03 18.73 2.79
N MET A 291 -2.37 19.52 3.67
CA MET A 291 -1.92 20.88 3.34
C MET A 291 -0.86 20.95 2.25
N MET A 292 -0.25 19.83 1.87
CA MET A 292 0.70 19.80 0.75
C MET A 292 0.00 19.96 -0.60
N ASN A 293 -1.14 19.28 -0.82
CA ASN A 293 -1.86 19.23 -2.11
C ASN A 293 -3.40 19.27 -1.94
N GLY A 294 -3.91 19.82 -0.85
CA GLY A 294 -5.35 19.96 -0.62
C GLY A 294 -6.08 20.85 -1.63
N GLN A 295 -5.35 21.73 -2.33
CA GLN A 295 -5.91 22.54 -3.42
C GLN A 295 -6.46 21.72 -4.59
N GLU A 296 -6.12 20.43 -4.70
CA GLU A 296 -6.70 19.53 -5.69
C GLU A 296 -8.19 19.26 -5.50
N LEU A 297 -8.78 19.73 -4.39
CA LEU A 297 -10.23 19.84 -4.27
C LEU A 297 -10.85 20.72 -5.36
N ALA A 298 -10.13 21.75 -5.82
CA ALA A 298 -10.56 22.57 -6.97
C ALA A 298 -10.64 21.73 -8.25
N THR A 299 -9.64 20.88 -8.50
CA THR A 299 -9.63 19.94 -9.63
C THR A 299 -10.79 18.96 -9.52
N ALA A 300 -11.04 18.41 -8.33
CA ALA A 300 -12.16 17.51 -8.07
C ALA A 300 -13.51 18.18 -8.43
N MET A 301 -13.71 19.42 -8.00
CA MET A 301 -14.93 20.18 -8.28
C MET A 301 -15.05 20.51 -9.77
N GLN A 302 -13.98 20.96 -10.41
CA GLN A 302 -13.97 21.30 -11.84
C GLN A 302 -14.40 20.13 -12.73
N TYR A 303 -14.01 18.91 -12.39
CA TYR A 303 -14.30 17.71 -13.16
C TYR A 303 -15.45 16.87 -12.59
N GLY A 304 -16.15 17.35 -11.58
CA GLY A 304 -17.29 16.65 -10.97
C GLY A 304 -16.94 15.30 -10.36
N CYS A 305 -15.73 15.17 -9.79
CA CYS A 305 -15.25 13.92 -9.20
C CYS A 305 -16.12 13.46 -8.03
N ASN A 306 -16.53 12.20 -8.06
CA ASN A 306 -17.24 11.56 -6.95
C ASN A 306 -16.24 10.92 -6.00
N LEU A 307 -15.81 11.67 -4.97
CA LEU A 307 -14.81 11.19 -4.01
C LEU A 307 -15.09 11.62 -2.58
N LEU A 308 -14.72 10.79 -1.61
CA LEU A 308 -14.73 11.07 -0.19
C LEU A 308 -13.31 11.34 0.30
N VAL A 309 -13.11 12.44 1.01
CA VAL A 309 -11.83 12.81 1.64
C VAL A 309 -11.96 12.67 3.15
N LEU A 310 -11.06 11.95 3.78
CA LEU A 310 -10.91 11.89 5.23
C LEU A 310 -9.65 12.67 5.60
N VAL A 311 -9.80 13.78 6.33
CA VAL A 311 -8.68 14.52 6.90
C VAL A 311 -8.54 14.16 8.37
N ILE A 312 -7.44 13.51 8.71
CA ILE A 312 -7.12 13.05 10.06
C ILE A 312 -6.28 14.14 10.74
N ASP A 313 -6.94 14.94 11.57
CA ASP A 313 -6.37 16.12 12.19
C ASP A 313 -6.00 15.83 13.65
N ASN A 314 -4.71 15.70 13.92
CA ASN A 314 -4.17 15.62 15.28
C ASN A 314 -3.38 16.88 15.71
N GLY A 315 -3.40 17.94 14.92
CA GLY A 315 -2.71 19.21 15.18
C GLY A 315 -1.19 19.11 15.14
N ALA A 316 -0.62 18.09 14.45
CA ALA A 316 0.82 17.89 14.47
C ALA A 316 1.35 17.10 13.27
N TYR A 317 2.62 17.33 12.92
CA TYR A 317 3.40 16.39 12.11
C TYR A 317 3.67 15.12 12.95
N GLY A 318 2.66 14.23 13.06
CA GLY A 318 2.63 13.12 14.02
C GLY A 318 3.82 12.17 13.90
N THR A 319 4.26 11.82 12.69
CA THR A 319 5.42 10.93 12.49
C THR A 319 6.70 11.56 13.03
N ILE A 320 6.94 12.83 12.73
CA ILE A 320 8.11 13.56 13.22
C ILE A 320 8.06 13.70 14.75
N ARG A 321 6.89 14.05 15.29
CA ARG A 321 6.66 14.12 16.74
C ARG A 321 6.96 12.77 17.42
N MET A 322 6.53 11.67 16.84
CA MET A 322 6.81 10.32 17.37
C MET A 322 8.32 10.05 17.48
N HIS A 323 9.09 10.42 16.45
CA HIS A 323 10.56 10.27 16.48
C HIS A 323 11.20 11.18 17.52
N GLN A 324 10.77 12.44 17.65
CA GLN A 324 11.26 13.33 18.69
C GLN A 324 11.01 12.75 20.10
N GLU A 325 9.80 12.24 20.35
CA GLU A 325 9.48 11.69 21.67
C GLU A 325 10.18 10.37 21.95
N ARG A 326 10.54 9.59 20.94
CA ARG A 326 11.31 8.36 21.08
C ARG A 326 12.77 8.62 21.42
N GLU A 327 13.41 9.55 20.68
CA GLU A 327 14.84 9.82 20.78
C GLU A 327 15.16 10.86 21.86
N TYR A 328 14.29 11.85 22.01
CA TYR A 328 14.46 13.00 22.90
C TYR A 328 13.14 13.32 23.61
N PRO A 329 12.68 12.50 24.56
CA PRO A 329 11.40 12.68 25.24
C PRO A 329 11.20 14.11 25.77
N THR A 330 10.00 14.66 25.55
CA THR A 330 9.60 16.02 25.96
C THR A 330 10.30 17.20 25.27
N ARG A 331 11.30 16.95 24.41
CA ARG A 331 12.03 17.99 23.66
C ARG A 331 11.39 18.22 22.27
N VAL A 332 10.17 18.67 22.25
CA VAL A 332 9.38 18.88 21.02
C VAL A 332 9.71 20.22 20.39
N SER A 333 9.91 20.24 19.08
CA SER A 333 10.15 21.48 18.32
C SER A 333 9.64 21.36 16.89
N GLY A 334 8.93 22.39 16.41
CA GLY A 334 8.52 22.54 15.00
C GLY A 334 7.49 21.52 14.49
N THR A 335 6.80 20.80 15.37
CA THR A 335 5.84 19.76 14.95
C THR A 335 4.38 20.09 15.24
N ALA A 336 4.10 21.15 16.02
CA ALA A 336 2.72 21.60 16.24
C ALA A 336 2.20 22.33 15.00
N LEU A 337 0.94 22.06 14.63
CA LEU A 337 0.26 22.69 13.52
C LEU A 337 -0.92 23.53 14.02
N HIS A 338 -1.14 24.67 13.39
CA HIS A 338 -2.33 25.48 13.51
C HIS A 338 -3.16 25.31 12.24
N ASN A 339 -4.12 24.40 12.31
CA ASN A 339 -4.89 23.97 11.15
C ASN A 339 -6.09 24.87 10.88
N PRO A 340 -6.51 25.05 9.61
CA PRO A 340 -7.81 25.61 9.27
C PRO A 340 -8.95 24.65 9.65
N ASP A 341 -10.18 25.15 9.62
CA ASP A 341 -11.35 24.27 9.58
C ASP A 341 -11.42 23.61 8.18
N PHE A 342 -10.98 22.36 8.08
CA PHE A 342 -10.97 21.61 6.82
C PHE A 342 -12.37 21.35 6.26
N ALA A 343 -13.39 21.24 7.13
CA ALA A 343 -14.77 21.11 6.66
C ALA A 343 -15.28 22.43 6.05
N ALA A 344 -14.95 23.59 6.65
CA ALA A 344 -15.25 24.88 6.05
C ALA A 344 -14.50 25.09 4.74
N LEU A 345 -13.23 24.66 4.67
CA LEU A 345 -12.43 24.74 3.45
C LEU A 345 -13.08 23.92 2.30
N ALA A 346 -13.51 22.69 2.56
CA ALA A 346 -14.19 21.87 1.54
C ALA A 346 -15.50 22.50 1.07
N ARG A 347 -16.27 23.10 1.98
CA ARG A 347 -17.48 23.85 1.63
C ARG A 347 -17.18 25.09 0.79
N ALA A 348 -16.06 25.77 1.04
CA ALA A 348 -15.61 26.93 0.24
C ALA A 348 -15.28 26.52 -1.22
N TYR A 349 -14.80 25.29 -1.45
CA TYR A 349 -14.67 24.72 -2.79
C TYR A 349 -16.00 24.27 -3.41
N GLY A 350 -17.11 24.26 -2.66
CA GLY A 350 -18.44 23.82 -3.14
C GLY A 350 -18.77 22.36 -2.81
N GLY A 351 -17.91 21.66 -2.08
CA GLY A 351 -18.15 20.29 -1.61
C GLY A 351 -19.05 20.22 -0.38
N TRP A 352 -19.54 19.04 -0.06
CA TRP A 352 -20.17 18.77 1.22
C TRP A 352 -19.13 18.37 2.27
N ALA A 353 -19.31 18.78 3.52
CA ALA A 353 -18.38 18.39 4.58
C ALA A 353 -19.03 18.37 5.96
N ALA A 354 -18.54 17.46 6.81
CA ALA A 354 -18.87 17.35 8.22
C ALA A 354 -17.60 17.21 9.07
N THR A 355 -17.69 17.63 10.35
CA THR A 355 -16.64 17.43 11.35
C THR A 355 -17.05 16.27 12.26
N VAL A 356 -16.12 15.40 12.55
CA VAL A 356 -16.24 14.24 13.45
C VAL A 356 -15.43 14.55 14.71
N GLU A 357 -16.14 14.76 15.82
CA GLU A 357 -15.54 15.13 17.10
C GLU A 357 -15.31 13.93 18.02
N THR A 358 -16.12 12.87 17.88
CA THR A 358 -16.01 11.63 18.64
C THR A 358 -16.11 10.41 17.74
N THR A 359 -15.66 9.26 18.23
CA THR A 359 -15.78 7.97 17.51
C THR A 359 -17.25 7.66 17.13
N ALA A 360 -18.20 7.99 17.99
CA ALA A 360 -19.61 7.74 17.75
C ALA A 360 -20.19 8.56 16.58
N ASP A 361 -19.64 9.74 16.31
CA ASP A 361 -20.09 10.62 15.22
C ASP A 361 -19.67 10.09 13.84
N PHE A 362 -18.64 9.22 13.75
CA PHE A 362 -18.06 8.82 12.49
C PHE A 362 -19.02 8.01 11.61
N ALA A 363 -19.64 6.96 12.14
CA ALA A 363 -20.50 6.08 11.35
C ALA A 363 -21.73 6.80 10.77
N PRO A 364 -22.45 7.65 11.53
CA PRO A 364 -23.51 8.49 10.98
C PRO A 364 -23.02 9.47 9.90
N ALA A 365 -21.90 10.16 10.15
CA ALA A 365 -21.32 11.10 9.18
C ALA A 365 -20.89 10.40 7.89
N LEU A 366 -20.33 9.19 7.98
CA LEU A 366 -19.99 8.37 6.81
C LEU A 366 -21.26 7.99 6.04
N THR A 367 -22.31 7.55 6.72
CA THR A 367 -23.61 7.21 6.09
C THR A 367 -24.17 8.42 5.34
N ASP A 368 -24.19 9.61 5.95
CA ASP A 368 -24.66 10.83 5.30
C ASP A 368 -23.79 11.21 4.10
N ALA A 369 -22.46 11.10 4.23
CA ALA A 369 -21.53 11.33 3.11
C ALA A 369 -21.79 10.37 1.94
N MET A 370 -22.06 9.09 2.21
CA MET A 370 -22.28 8.08 1.16
C MET A 370 -23.63 8.22 0.42
N GLN A 371 -24.60 8.91 1.01
CA GLN A 371 -25.86 9.26 0.34
C GLN A 371 -25.71 10.42 -0.64
N ARG A 372 -24.58 11.09 -0.69
CA ARG A 372 -24.29 12.27 -1.50
C ARG A 372 -23.37 11.92 -2.67
N GLN A 373 -23.43 12.72 -3.72
CA GLN A 373 -22.54 12.64 -4.87
C GLN A 373 -21.57 13.84 -4.88
N GLY A 374 -20.47 13.70 -5.63
CA GLY A 374 -19.47 14.73 -5.79
C GLY A 374 -18.42 14.71 -4.69
N LEU A 375 -17.82 15.87 -4.43
CA LEU A 375 -16.80 16.04 -3.41
C LEU A 375 -17.42 16.04 -2.02
N ARG A 376 -16.94 15.16 -1.15
CA ARG A 376 -17.32 15.05 0.27
C ARG A 376 -16.07 15.01 1.13
N LEU A 377 -16.09 15.67 2.28
CA LEU A 377 -14.99 15.65 3.22
C LEU A 377 -15.48 15.40 4.65
N LEU A 378 -14.85 14.48 5.35
CA LEU A 378 -14.97 14.29 6.78
C LEU A 378 -13.68 14.77 7.47
N HIS A 379 -13.83 15.76 8.34
CA HIS A 379 -12.75 16.31 9.16
C HIS A 379 -12.73 15.58 10.51
N LEU A 380 -11.78 14.68 10.73
CA LEU A 380 -11.68 13.86 11.94
C LEU A 380 -10.74 14.52 12.95
N LYS A 381 -11.28 14.99 14.07
CA LYS A 381 -10.52 15.60 15.18
C LYS A 381 -9.95 14.51 16.09
N THR A 382 -8.76 14.06 15.78
CA THR A 382 -8.09 12.99 16.52
C THR A 382 -7.23 13.51 17.67
N ASP A 383 -6.74 12.60 18.51
CA ASP A 383 -5.85 12.90 19.61
C ASP A 383 -4.39 12.65 19.23
N ALA A 384 -3.52 13.66 19.44
CA ALA A 384 -2.10 13.52 19.21
C ALA A 384 -1.44 12.48 20.14
N GLU A 385 -2.06 12.20 21.29
CA GLU A 385 -1.56 11.17 22.23
C GLU A 385 -1.51 9.79 21.59
N ARG A 386 -2.53 9.41 20.80
CA ARG A 386 -2.54 8.17 20.02
C ARG A 386 -1.75 8.34 18.73
N ILE A 387 -0.43 8.39 18.86
CA ILE A 387 0.48 8.80 17.78
C ILE A 387 0.63 7.77 16.66
N SER A 388 0.37 6.49 16.93
CA SER A 388 0.35 5.42 15.93
C SER A 388 -0.55 4.25 16.37
N VAL A 389 -0.79 3.30 15.47
CA VAL A 389 -1.61 2.11 15.76
C VAL A 389 -1.07 1.32 16.96
N GLY A 390 0.25 1.28 17.15
CA GLY A 390 0.91 0.45 18.16
C GLY A 390 1.35 1.18 19.43
N THR A 391 1.29 2.53 19.48
CA THR A 391 1.86 3.26 20.62
C THR A 391 1.23 4.63 20.85
N THR A 392 1.43 5.16 22.06
CA THR A 392 1.05 6.51 22.49
C THR A 392 2.29 7.33 22.81
N ILE A 393 2.16 8.66 22.88
CA ILE A 393 3.25 9.55 23.32
C ILE A 393 3.66 9.21 24.75
N SER A 394 2.71 9.00 25.64
CA SER A 394 2.98 8.63 27.06
C SER A 394 3.75 7.33 27.16
N ALA A 395 3.44 6.31 26.35
CA ALA A 395 4.18 5.06 26.31
C ALA A 395 5.63 5.25 25.80
N LEU A 396 5.84 6.14 24.82
CA LEU A 396 7.20 6.45 24.32
C LEU A 396 8.07 7.15 25.38
N ARG A 397 7.45 8.03 26.18
CA ARG A 397 8.15 8.76 27.28
C ARG A 397 8.50 7.88 28.46
N GLY A 398 7.74 6.82 28.68
CA GLY A 398 7.96 5.88 29.80
C GLY A 398 9.02 4.81 29.55
N ARG A 399 9.70 4.85 28.40
CA ARG A 399 10.74 3.89 28.00
C ARG A 399 12.13 4.37 28.43
#